data_f7c56272af1a828079756ff10dc9ee55
#
_entry.id   f7c56272af1a828079756ff10dc9ee55
#
_cell.length_a   1.000
_cell.length_b   1.000
_cell.length_c   1.000
_cell.angle_alpha   90.00
_cell.angle_beta   90.00
_cell.angle_gamma   90.00
#
_symmetry.space_group_name_H-M   'P 1'
#
loop_
_entity.id
_entity.type
_entity.pdbx_description
1 polymer ?
#
loop_
_entity_poly.entity_id
_entity_poly.type
_entity_poly.pdbx_seq_one_letter_code
_entity_poly.pdbx_strand_id
1 'polypeptide(L)'
;MNKELHKLLAELDYKFEVELDDYFKYDETSKEELVLSIVEYFIPYIKSHPYALSNVMWGLKVMIDEAEHYEEYERADLFNRCRLKYEETFL
;
A
#
# COMPACT_ATOMS: atom_id res chain seq x y z
N MET A 1 8.60 -1.88 14.72
CA MET A 1 8.33 -2.40 13.36
C MET A 1 9.54 -3.15 12.87
N ASN A 2 9.32 -4.21 12.11
CA ASN A 2 10.35 -5.08 11.57
C ASN A 2 11.17 -4.34 10.48
N LYS A 3 12.48 -4.58 10.44
CA LYS A 3 13.40 -3.93 9.49
C LYS A 3 13.07 -4.24 8.04
N GLU A 4 12.65 -5.46 7.75
CA GLU A 4 12.28 -5.89 6.40
C GLU A 4 11.08 -5.10 5.90
N LEU A 5 10.04 -4.95 6.73
CA LEU A 5 8.87 -4.17 6.37
C LEU A 5 9.23 -2.70 6.16
N HIS A 6 10.08 -2.15 7.04
CA HIS A 6 10.52 -0.77 6.92
C HIS A 6 11.21 -0.52 5.57
N LYS A 7 12.06 -1.46 5.17
CA LYS A 7 12.74 -1.41 3.88
C LYS A 7 11.73 -1.49 2.73
N LEU A 8 10.75 -2.40 2.81
CA LEU A 8 9.73 -2.54 1.77
C LEU A 8 8.89 -1.27 1.63
N LEU A 9 8.51 -0.65 2.74
CA LEU A 9 7.76 0.60 2.71
C LEU A 9 8.58 1.74 2.10
N ALA A 10 9.87 1.80 2.42
CA ALA A 10 10.76 2.81 1.83
C ALA A 10 10.96 2.60 0.32
N GLU A 11 11.06 1.35 -0.12
CA GLU A 11 11.25 1.02 -1.53
C GLU A 11 9.95 1.15 -2.34
N LEU A 12 8.80 1.13 -1.69
CA LEU A 12 7.49 1.25 -2.35
C LEU A 12 7.40 2.52 -3.19
N ASP A 13 7.72 3.66 -2.59
CA ASP A 13 7.67 4.96 -3.26
C ASP A 13 8.58 4.98 -4.47
N TYR A 14 9.74 4.35 -4.36
CA TYR A 14 10.70 4.29 -5.46
C TYR A 14 10.21 3.38 -6.59
N LYS A 15 9.72 2.20 -6.23
CA LYS A 15 9.27 1.21 -7.22
C LYS A 15 8.05 1.69 -8.01
N PHE A 16 7.13 2.38 -7.36
CA PHE A 16 5.88 2.82 -7.97
C PHE A 16 5.82 4.34 -8.16
N GLU A 17 6.97 4.99 -8.25
CA GLU A 17 7.07 6.45 -8.31
C GLU A 17 6.16 7.08 -9.38
N VAL A 18 6.22 6.59 -10.60
CA VAL A 18 5.43 7.14 -11.72
C VAL A 18 3.95 6.91 -11.47
N GLU A 19 3.57 5.69 -11.08
CA GLU A 19 2.18 5.32 -10.85
C GLU A 19 1.57 6.09 -9.68
N LEU A 20 2.35 6.32 -8.63
CA LEU A 20 1.88 7.10 -7.48
C LEU A 20 1.64 8.56 -7.87
N ASP A 21 2.53 9.13 -8.66
CA ASP A 21 2.40 10.52 -9.11
C ASP A 21 1.24 10.70 -10.09
N ASP A 22 0.98 9.69 -10.93
CA ASP A 22 -0.04 9.75 -11.97
C ASP A 22 -1.40 9.18 -11.56
N TYR A 23 -1.52 8.66 -10.34
CA TYR A 23 -2.73 7.97 -9.88
C TYR A 23 -4.00 8.81 -10.08
N PHE A 24 -3.93 10.11 -9.84
CA PHE A 24 -5.09 10.98 -9.96
C PHE A 24 -5.64 11.05 -11.40
N LYS A 25 -4.83 10.68 -12.39
CA LYS A 25 -5.22 10.68 -13.81
C LYS A 25 -5.85 9.35 -14.24
N TYR A 26 -5.72 8.30 -13.45
CA TYR A 26 -6.15 6.96 -13.83
C TYR A 26 -7.66 6.81 -13.76
N ASP A 27 -8.22 6.02 -14.69
CA ASP A 27 -9.60 5.57 -14.58
C ASP A 27 -9.70 4.48 -13.50
N GLU A 28 -10.93 4.05 -13.17
CA GLU A 28 -11.14 3.07 -12.11
C GLU A 28 -10.44 1.73 -12.39
N THR A 29 -10.41 1.29 -13.64
CA THR A 29 -9.74 0.04 -14.00
C THR A 29 -8.24 0.12 -13.73
N SER A 30 -7.61 1.20 -14.14
CA SER A 30 -6.18 1.41 -13.92
C SER A 30 -5.84 1.58 -12.45
N LYS A 31 -6.71 2.26 -11.68
CA LYS A 31 -6.56 2.39 -10.24
C LYS A 31 -6.58 1.02 -9.55
N GLU A 32 -7.53 0.16 -9.92
CA GLU A 32 -7.62 -1.19 -9.37
C GLU A 32 -6.41 -2.05 -9.74
N GLU A 33 -5.90 -1.91 -10.95
CA GLU A 33 -4.68 -2.63 -11.37
C GLU A 33 -3.49 -2.23 -10.51
N LEU A 34 -3.35 -0.94 -10.21
CA LEU A 34 -2.27 -0.46 -9.34
C LEU A 34 -2.44 -0.97 -7.92
N VAL A 35 -3.68 -0.95 -7.40
CA VAL A 35 -3.98 -1.51 -6.08
C VAL A 35 -3.51 -2.97 -6.01
N LEU A 36 -3.86 -3.79 -7.01
CA LEU A 36 -3.46 -5.19 -7.05
C LEU A 36 -1.95 -5.34 -7.12
N SER A 37 -1.26 -4.50 -7.89
CA SER A 37 0.20 -4.52 -7.99
C SER A 37 0.87 -4.25 -6.65
N ILE A 38 0.36 -3.28 -5.91
CA ILE A 38 0.89 -2.94 -4.58
C ILE A 38 0.57 -4.05 -3.57
N VAL A 39 -0.65 -4.60 -3.61
CA VAL A 39 -1.02 -5.72 -2.75
C VAL A 39 -0.08 -6.90 -2.99
N GLU A 40 0.19 -7.25 -4.25
CA GLU A 40 1.10 -8.33 -4.61
C GLU A 40 2.54 -8.07 -4.17
N TYR A 41 2.94 -6.80 -4.14
CA TYR A 41 4.28 -6.40 -3.73
C TYR A 41 4.63 -6.88 -2.32
N PHE A 42 3.65 -6.89 -1.41
CA PHE A 42 3.87 -7.30 -0.02
C PHE A 42 3.62 -8.79 0.23
N ILE A 43 3.09 -9.54 -0.74
CA ILE A 43 2.72 -10.95 -0.51
C ILE A 43 3.90 -11.81 -0.04
N PRO A 44 5.11 -11.73 -0.64
CA PRO A 44 6.23 -12.54 -0.13
C PRO A 44 6.55 -12.27 1.33
N TYR A 45 6.48 -11.01 1.76
CA TYR A 45 6.68 -10.65 3.16
C TYR A 45 5.56 -11.22 4.05
N ILE A 46 4.30 -11.08 3.61
CA ILE A 46 3.15 -11.59 4.35
C ILE A 46 3.26 -13.08 4.60
N LYS A 47 3.78 -13.83 3.62
CA LYS A 47 3.95 -15.28 3.74
C LYS A 47 5.16 -15.68 4.60
N SER A 48 6.03 -14.73 4.94
CA SER A 48 7.29 -15.04 5.61
C SER A 48 7.17 -15.28 7.12
N HIS A 49 6.14 -14.74 7.76
CA HIS A 49 5.91 -14.98 9.19
C HIS A 49 4.48 -14.63 9.62
N PRO A 50 4.05 -15.15 10.80
CA PRO A 50 2.63 -15.10 11.20
C PRO A 50 2.07 -13.70 11.47
N TYR A 51 2.90 -12.74 11.82
CA TYR A 51 2.43 -11.38 12.14
C TYR A 51 2.62 -10.40 10.98
N ALA A 52 3.10 -10.88 9.84
CA ALA A 52 3.43 -10.01 8.71
C ALA A 52 2.23 -9.24 8.17
N LEU A 53 1.07 -9.89 8.07
CA LEU A 53 -0.14 -9.22 7.59
C LEU A 53 -0.51 -8.04 8.50
N SER A 54 -0.54 -8.24 9.81
CA SER A 54 -0.83 -7.17 10.77
C SER A 54 0.15 -6.02 10.64
N ASN A 55 1.43 -6.33 10.42
CA ASN A 55 2.47 -5.32 10.25
C ASN A 55 2.25 -4.50 8.98
N VAL A 56 1.88 -5.16 7.88
CA VAL A 56 1.58 -4.46 6.61
C VAL A 56 0.36 -3.56 6.79
N MET A 57 -0.70 -4.06 7.41
CA MET A 57 -1.90 -3.28 7.66
C MET A 57 -1.61 -2.04 8.50
N TRP A 58 -0.79 -2.19 9.54
CA TRP A 58 -0.37 -1.07 10.36
C TRP A 58 0.45 -0.06 9.56
N GLY A 59 1.38 -0.54 8.73
CA GLY A 59 2.21 0.31 7.88
C GLY A 59 1.35 1.12 6.90
N LEU A 60 0.36 0.48 6.28
CA LEU A 60 -0.56 1.16 5.37
C LEU A 60 -1.36 2.24 6.10
N LYS A 61 -1.83 1.95 7.31
CA LYS A 61 -2.56 2.93 8.11
C LYS A 61 -1.70 4.16 8.40
N VAL A 62 -0.44 3.95 8.76
CA VAL A 62 0.49 5.06 9.01
C VAL A 62 0.66 5.89 7.74
N MET A 63 0.81 5.25 6.58
CA MET A 63 0.96 5.95 5.30
C MET A 63 -0.30 6.72 4.93
N ILE A 64 -1.48 6.18 5.22
CA ILE A 64 -2.76 6.87 4.98
C ILE A 64 -2.85 8.11 5.86
N ASP A 65 -2.56 7.97 7.15
CA ASP A 65 -2.62 9.09 8.11
C ASP A 65 -1.64 10.20 7.72
N GLU A 66 -0.44 9.83 7.29
CA GLU A 66 0.57 10.78 6.83
C GLU A 66 0.12 11.49 5.56
N ALA A 67 -0.43 10.75 4.60
CA ALA A 67 -0.93 11.34 3.36
C ALA A 67 -2.07 12.32 3.63
N GLU A 68 -2.99 11.98 4.53
CA GLU A 68 -4.07 12.89 4.92
C GLU A 68 -3.54 14.14 5.61
N HIS A 69 -2.53 14.00 6.44
CA HIS A 69 -1.90 15.12 7.14
C HIS A 69 -1.32 16.14 6.17
N TYR A 70 -0.73 15.67 5.06
CA TYR A 70 -0.14 16.53 4.03
C TYR A 70 -1.13 16.83 2.90
N GLU A 71 -2.42 16.50 3.08
CA GLU A 71 -3.47 16.74 2.09
C GLU A 71 -3.23 16.02 0.75
N GLU A 72 -2.53 14.91 0.78
CA GLU A 72 -2.29 14.05 -0.38
C GLU A 72 -3.42 13.01 -0.48
N TYR A 73 -4.64 13.48 -0.77
CA TYR A 73 -5.85 12.65 -0.70
C TYR A 73 -5.88 11.50 -1.71
N GLU A 74 -5.28 11.70 -2.88
CA GLU A 74 -5.20 10.63 -3.87
C GLU A 74 -4.32 9.47 -3.38
N ARG A 75 -3.21 9.82 -2.73
CA ARG A 75 -2.31 8.81 -2.14
C ARG A 75 -3.00 8.09 -0.99
N ALA A 76 -3.73 8.81 -0.16
CA ALA A 76 -4.51 8.23 0.94
C ALA A 76 -5.57 7.28 0.40
N ASP A 77 -6.27 7.65 -0.68
CA ASP A 77 -7.26 6.80 -1.34
C ASP A 77 -6.64 5.50 -1.82
N LEU A 78 -5.50 5.59 -2.51
CA LEU A 78 -4.80 4.42 -3.02
C LEU A 78 -4.44 3.44 -1.91
N PHE A 79 -3.81 3.92 -0.85
CA PHE A 79 -3.39 3.04 0.25
C PHE A 79 -4.59 2.49 1.03
N ASN A 80 -5.68 3.26 1.14
CA ASN A 80 -6.90 2.77 1.76
C ASN A 80 -7.52 1.63 0.93
N ARG A 81 -7.51 1.73 -0.38
CA ARG A 81 -7.96 0.65 -1.27
C ARG A 81 -7.11 -0.60 -1.10
N CYS A 82 -5.80 -0.44 -0.93
CA CYS A 82 -4.91 -1.57 -0.66
C CYS A 82 -5.27 -2.25 0.67
N ARG A 83 -5.53 -1.46 1.70
CA ARG A 83 -5.93 -1.97 3.01
C ARG A 83 -7.22 -2.77 2.92
N LEU A 84 -8.22 -2.23 2.23
CA LEU A 84 -9.50 -2.91 2.04
C LEU A 84 -9.33 -4.22 1.26
N LYS A 85 -8.45 -4.24 0.27
CA LYS A 85 -8.18 -5.44 -0.50
C LYS A 85 -7.58 -6.56 0.36
N TYR A 86 -6.67 -6.22 1.27
CA TYR A 86 -6.15 -7.19 2.22
C TYR A 86 -7.23 -7.72 3.16
N GLU A 87 -8.13 -6.85 3.63
CA GLU A 87 -9.27 -7.28 4.45
C GLU A 87 -10.15 -8.28 3.70
N GLU A 88 -10.47 -8.02 2.43
CA GLU A 88 -11.25 -8.93 1.61
C GLU A 88 -10.57 -10.27 1.40
N THR A 89 -9.24 -10.26 1.23
CA THR A 89 -8.47 -11.45 0.84
C THR A 89 -8.11 -12.33 2.04
N PHE A 90 -7.76 -11.73 3.18
CA PHE A 90 -7.19 -12.46 4.32
C PHE A 90 -8.04 -12.42 5.58
N LEU A 91 -9.03 -11.60 5.64
CA LEU A 91 -9.92 -11.46 6.78
C LEU A 91 -11.38 -11.72 6.39
#